data_68493c1d08c8dab8a1a49c2582c540e1
#
_entry.id   68493c1d08c8dab8a1a49c2582c540e1
#
_cell.length_a   1.000
_cell.length_b   1.000
_cell.length_c   1.000
_cell.angle_alpha   90.00
_cell.angle_beta   90.00
_cell.angle_gamma   90.00
#
_symmetry.space_group_name_H-M   'P 1'
#
loop_
_entity.id
_entity.type
_entity.pdbx_description
1 polymer ?
#
loop_
_entity_poly.entity_id
_entity_poly.type
_entity_poly.pdbx_seq_one_letter_code
_entity_poly.pdbx_strand_id
1 'polypeptide(L)'
;IDALSNAELLAVLLGTGSRGCPVELLASRLLAEAGGLAGLRRLGPGALADSPGLGAAKGARVAAALELGARAERLRWQGRGPPLPASRAVDTWARPRLGGLAHEELWALALDGRQRMRAARMAARGGLAGLHVAPRDVLRVMLREGAHGFVLVHNHPSGDPTPSLEDVRFTRSVEG
;
A
#
# COMPACT_ATOMS: atom_id res chain seq x y z
N ILE A 1 -14.85 -4.26 18.71
CA ILE A 1 -14.39 -3.71 17.41
C ILE A 1 -14.05 -4.85 16.45
N ASP A 2 -13.38 -5.89 16.90
CA ASP A 2 -12.89 -6.98 16.03
C ASP A 2 -14.01 -7.79 15.34
N ALA A 3 -15.23 -7.75 15.86
CA ALA A 3 -16.40 -8.42 15.28
C ALA A 3 -17.16 -7.55 14.26
N LEU A 4 -16.81 -6.27 14.12
CA LEU A 4 -17.49 -5.36 13.21
C LEU A 4 -17.03 -5.58 11.76
N SER A 5 -17.98 -5.58 10.84
CA SER A 5 -17.72 -5.55 9.40
C SER A 5 -17.07 -4.23 8.97
N ASN A 6 -16.47 -4.21 7.78
CA ASN A 6 -15.90 -2.98 7.21
C ASN A 6 -16.96 -1.85 7.07
N ALA A 7 -18.20 -2.20 6.79
CA ALA A 7 -19.30 -1.23 6.68
C ALA A 7 -19.65 -0.63 8.04
N GLU A 8 -19.71 -1.44 9.08
CA GLU A 8 -19.97 -0.97 10.44
C GLU A 8 -18.84 -0.09 10.98
N LEU A 9 -17.57 -0.49 10.75
CA LEU A 9 -16.41 0.35 11.09
C LEU A 9 -16.45 1.69 10.37
N LEU A 10 -16.81 1.69 9.09
CA LEU A 10 -16.95 2.90 8.32
C LEU A 10 -18.12 3.76 8.80
N ALA A 11 -19.25 3.15 9.19
CA ALA A 11 -20.38 3.85 9.77
C ALA A 11 -20.00 4.54 11.10
N VAL A 12 -19.21 3.90 11.94
CA VAL A 12 -18.63 4.51 13.16
C VAL A 12 -17.78 5.73 12.81
N LEU A 13 -16.92 5.65 11.80
CA LEU A 13 -16.09 6.77 11.36
C LEU A 13 -16.92 7.94 10.80
N LEU A 14 -17.96 7.65 10.05
CA LEU A 14 -18.88 8.64 9.49
C LEU A 14 -19.70 9.35 10.58
N GLY A 15 -20.08 8.61 11.61
CA GLY A 15 -20.84 9.09 12.77
C GLY A 15 -22.31 9.39 12.49
N THR A 16 -22.64 9.97 11.33
CA THR A 16 -24.00 10.31 10.92
C THR A 16 -24.22 9.98 9.46
N GLY A 17 -25.46 9.66 9.09
CA GLY A 17 -25.85 9.53 7.69
C GLY A 17 -25.90 10.85 6.95
N SER A 18 -26.53 10.86 5.80
CA SER A 18 -26.87 12.05 5.02
C SER A 18 -28.39 12.19 4.93
N ARG A 19 -28.88 13.30 4.33
CA ARG A 19 -30.31 13.55 4.21
C ARG A 19 -30.99 12.38 3.49
N GLY A 20 -31.90 11.68 4.21
CA GLY A 20 -32.62 10.52 3.69
C GLY A 20 -31.80 9.22 3.54
N CYS A 21 -30.57 9.16 4.08
CA CYS A 21 -29.73 7.97 4.01
C CYS A 21 -29.10 7.70 5.39
N PRO A 22 -29.51 6.62 6.08
CA PRO A 22 -28.87 6.18 7.33
C PRO A 22 -27.38 5.93 7.15
N VAL A 23 -26.62 6.05 8.25
CA VAL A 23 -25.14 5.97 8.19
C VAL A 23 -24.65 4.59 7.75
N GLU A 24 -25.34 3.52 8.13
CA GLU A 24 -25.00 2.15 7.74
C GLU A 24 -25.16 1.94 6.22
N LEU A 25 -26.23 2.49 5.65
CA LEU A 25 -26.49 2.44 4.23
C LEU A 25 -25.47 3.30 3.44
N LEU A 26 -25.15 4.48 3.98
CA LEU A 26 -24.12 5.36 3.39
C LEU A 26 -22.75 4.68 3.36
N ALA A 27 -22.36 4.03 4.46
CA ALA A 27 -21.10 3.28 4.56
C ALA A 27 -21.04 2.10 3.59
N SER A 28 -22.14 1.33 3.51
CA SER A 28 -22.23 0.17 2.59
C SER A 28 -22.15 0.59 1.13
N ARG A 29 -22.82 1.68 0.74
CA ARG A 29 -22.76 2.23 -0.61
C ARG A 29 -21.36 2.71 -0.97
N LEU A 30 -20.73 3.47 -0.07
CA LEU A 30 -19.38 3.97 -0.29
C LEU A 30 -18.37 2.84 -0.52
N LEU A 31 -18.45 1.76 0.27
CA LEU A 31 -17.61 0.58 0.07
C LEU A 31 -17.90 -0.12 -1.26
N ALA A 32 -19.17 -0.28 -1.62
CA ALA A 32 -19.54 -0.93 -2.89
C ALA A 32 -19.05 -0.13 -4.10
N GLU A 33 -19.28 1.19 -4.11
CA GLU A 33 -18.85 2.09 -5.18
C GLU A 33 -17.32 2.16 -5.32
N ALA A 34 -16.61 2.09 -4.19
CA ALA A 34 -15.15 2.06 -4.19
C ALA A 34 -14.55 0.70 -4.60
N GLY A 35 -15.34 -0.38 -4.68
CA GLY A 35 -14.81 -1.73 -4.88
C GLY A 35 -14.18 -2.33 -3.62
N GLY A 36 -14.76 -2.04 -2.46
CA GLY A 36 -14.31 -2.52 -1.15
C GLY A 36 -13.27 -1.62 -0.48
N LEU A 37 -12.70 -2.09 0.63
CA LEU A 37 -11.76 -1.33 1.45
C LEU A 37 -10.48 -0.95 0.67
N ALA A 38 -9.99 -1.85 -0.19
CA ALA A 38 -8.83 -1.60 -1.03
C ALA A 38 -9.08 -0.47 -2.04
N GLY A 39 -10.26 -0.43 -2.63
CA GLY A 39 -10.67 0.65 -3.52
C GLY A 39 -10.86 1.97 -2.79
N LEU A 40 -11.51 1.95 -1.62
CA LEU A 40 -11.69 3.13 -0.78
C LEU A 40 -10.35 3.80 -0.43
N ARG A 41 -9.33 3.00 -0.17
CA ARG A 41 -7.98 3.47 0.13
C ARG A 41 -7.28 4.18 -1.04
N ARG A 42 -7.70 3.91 -2.28
CA ARG A 42 -7.18 4.57 -3.49
C ARG A 42 -7.80 5.94 -3.74
N LEU A 43 -8.98 6.19 -3.16
CA LEU A 43 -9.65 7.47 -3.29
C LEU A 43 -8.89 8.53 -2.49
N GLY A 44 -8.49 9.60 -3.16
CA GLY A 44 -7.94 10.77 -2.48
C GLY A 44 -9.01 11.54 -1.68
N PRO A 45 -8.60 12.47 -0.78
CA PRO A 45 -9.54 13.25 0.02
C PRO A 45 -10.60 13.99 -0.80
N GLY A 46 -10.24 14.49 -1.98
CA GLY A 46 -11.17 15.16 -2.90
C GLY A 46 -12.25 14.21 -3.41
N ALA A 47 -11.87 13.06 -3.97
CA ALA A 47 -12.81 12.06 -4.47
C ALA A 47 -13.75 11.52 -3.36
N LEU A 48 -13.24 11.39 -2.12
CA LEU A 48 -14.06 11.04 -0.97
C LEU A 48 -15.04 12.16 -0.62
N ALA A 49 -14.62 13.42 -0.69
CA ALA A 49 -15.50 14.56 -0.43
C ALA A 49 -16.63 14.68 -1.46
N ASP A 50 -16.34 14.34 -2.71
CA ASP A 50 -17.28 14.38 -3.83
C ASP A 50 -18.26 13.17 -3.84
N SER A 51 -17.99 12.12 -3.04
CA SER A 51 -18.87 10.98 -2.94
C SER A 51 -20.24 11.37 -2.38
N PRO A 52 -21.35 10.90 -2.99
CA PRO A 52 -22.71 11.30 -2.61
C PRO A 52 -22.98 11.08 -1.11
N GLY A 53 -23.36 12.15 -0.42
CA GLY A 53 -23.71 12.12 1.01
C GLY A 53 -22.55 12.20 2.00
N LEU A 54 -21.29 12.24 1.54
CA LEU A 54 -20.13 12.42 2.43
C LEU A 54 -19.86 13.89 2.72
N GLY A 55 -19.57 14.68 1.69
CA GLY A 55 -19.08 16.05 1.81
C GLY A 55 -17.65 16.12 2.42
N ALA A 56 -17.09 17.33 2.45
CA ALA A 56 -15.68 17.54 2.80
C ALA A 56 -15.29 17.01 4.20
N ALA A 57 -16.11 17.25 5.21
CA ALA A 57 -15.79 16.87 6.59
C ALA A 57 -15.74 15.34 6.79
N LYS A 58 -16.70 14.59 6.25
CA LYS A 58 -16.71 13.12 6.36
C LYS A 58 -15.63 12.53 5.45
N GLY A 59 -15.46 13.04 4.22
CA GLY A 59 -14.40 12.61 3.32
C GLY A 59 -13.01 12.77 3.94
N ALA A 60 -12.73 13.91 4.56
CA ALA A 60 -11.48 14.17 5.27
C ALA A 60 -11.28 13.21 6.47
N ARG A 61 -12.34 12.90 7.22
CA ARG A 61 -12.29 11.95 8.36
C ARG A 61 -11.94 10.55 7.89
N VAL A 62 -12.56 10.07 6.83
CA VAL A 62 -12.26 8.75 6.24
C VAL A 62 -10.82 8.72 5.71
N ALA A 63 -10.40 9.73 4.96
CA ALA A 63 -9.03 9.83 4.46
C ALA A 63 -7.99 9.83 5.60
N ALA A 64 -8.22 10.59 6.66
CA ALA A 64 -7.35 10.64 7.83
C ALA A 64 -7.27 9.29 8.55
N ALA A 65 -8.38 8.59 8.73
CA ALA A 65 -8.40 7.26 9.35
C ALA A 65 -7.62 6.23 8.53
N LEU A 66 -7.80 6.22 7.21
CA LEU A 66 -7.06 5.35 6.28
C LEU A 66 -5.55 5.64 6.32
N GLU A 67 -5.16 6.91 6.34
CA GLU A 67 -3.75 7.31 6.43
C GLU A 67 -3.13 6.96 7.79
N LEU A 68 -3.86 7.17 8.90
CA LEU A 68 -3.38 6.76 10.23
C LEU A 68 -3.18 5.25 10.31
N GLY A 69 -4.11 4.45 9.78
CA GLY A 69 -3.95 3.00 9.69
C GLY A 69 -2.73 2.60 8.86
N ALA A 70 -2.50 3.26 7.73
CA ALA A 70 -1.33 3.03 6.89
C ALA A 70 -0.01 3.41 7.61
N ARG A 71 0.00 4.50 8.39
CA ARG A 71 1.17 4.90 9.21
C ARG A 71 1.44 3.91 10.32
N ALA A 72 0.41 3.48 11.04
CA ALA A 72 0.53 2.48 12.11
C ALA A 72 1.11 1.16 11.56
N GLU A 73 0.64 0.71 10.41
CA GLU A 73 1.16 -0.49 9.75
C GLU A 73 2.62 -0.30 9.29
N ARG A 74 2.99 0.87 8.75
CA ARG A 74 4.39 1.18 8.43
C ARG A 74 5.30 1.10 9.65
N LEU A 75 4.87 1.66 10.78
CA LEU A 75 5.65 1.63 12.05
C LEU A 75 5.82 0.22 12.59
N ARG A 76 4.82 -0.65 12.44
CA ARG A 76 4.89 -2.05 12.85
C ARG A 76 6.04 -2.81 12.19
N TRP A 77 6.40 -2.43 10.96
CA TRP A 77 7.47 -3.08 10.18
C TRP A 77 8.85 -2.47 10.40
N GLN A 78 8.96 -1.29 11.02
CA GLN A 78 10.24 -0.65 11.28
C GLN A 78 10.96 -1.32 12.47
N GLY A 79 11.98 -2.14 12.19
CA GLY A 79 12.92 -2.70 13.17
C GLY A 79 12.40 -3.81 14.08
N ARG A 80 11.13 -4.20 14.01
CA ARG A 80 10.49 -5.25 14.81
C ARG A 80 9.71 -6.29 14.00
N GLY A 81 9.77 -6.20 12.67
CA GLY A 81 9.08 -7.14 11.78
C GLY A 81 9.62 -8.57 11.89
N PRO A 82 8.83 -9.58 11.49
CA PRO A 82 9.35 -10.93 11.31
C PRO A 82 10.48 -10.93 10.28
N PRO A 83 11.35 -11.94 10.29
CA PRO A 83 12.33 -12.11 9.22
C PRO A 83 11.62 -12.14 7.86
N LEU A 84 12.12 -11.39 6.88
CA LEU A 84 11.53 -11.25 5.55
C LEU A 84 11.96 -12.28 4.48
N PRO A 85 12.84 -13.27 4.72
CA PRO A 85 13.21 -14.21 3.65
C PRO A 85 12.04 -15.09 3.19
N ALA A 86 11.00 -15.22 4.00
CA ALA A 86 9.81 -15.96 3.58
C ALA A 86 8.94 -15.08 2.67
N SER A 87 8.66 -15.57 1.46
CA SER A 87 7.80 -14.90 0.47
C SER A 87 6.45 -14.42 1.06
N ARG A 88 5.90 -15.18 2.01
CA ARG A 88 4.67 -14.82 2.73
C ARG A 88 4.81 -13.55 3.57
N ALA A 89 5.97 -13.32 4.20
CA ALA A 89 6.20 -12.10 4.97
C ALA A 89 6.32 -10.88 4.05
N VAL A 90 6.98 -11.05 2.90
CA VAL A 90 7.06 -10.03 1.85
C VAL A 90 5.66 -9.72 1.31
N ASP A 91 4.85 -10.74 1.00
CA ASP A 91 3.47 -10.57 0.53
C ASP A 91 2.60 -9.82 1.56
N THR A 92 2.71 -10.17 2.84
CA THR A 92 1.99 -9.49 3.94
C THR A 92 2.36 -8.00 4.02
N TRP A 93 3.62 -7.67 3.74
CA TRP A 93 4.06 -6.26 3.66
C TRP A 93 3.58 -5.57 2.38
N ALA A 94 3.70 -6.24 1.24
CA ALA A 94 3.50 -5.67 -0.09
C ALA A 94 2.03 -5.50 -0.45
N ARG A 95 1.22 -6.53 -0.23
CA ARG A 95 -0.19 -6.59 -0.67
C ARG A 95 -1.03 -5.38 -0.21
N PRO A 96 -1.00 -4.94 1.06
CA PRO A 96 -1.78 -3.77 1.48
C PRO A 96 -1.27 -2.44 0.90
N ARG A 97 -0.04 -2.41 0.39
CA ARG A 97 0.63 -1.19 -0.10
C ARG A 97 0.58 -1.06 -1.60
N LEU A 98 0.82 -2.15 -2.28
CA LEU A 98 1.03 -2.19 -3.73
C LEU A 98 -0.16 -2.81 -4.46
N GLY A 99 -0.92 -3.67 -3.77
CA GLY A 99 -2.07 -4.35 -4.37
C GLY A 99 -3.13 -3.35 -4.83
N GLY A 100 -3.35 -3.30 -6.14
CA GLY A 100 -4.34 -2.46 -6.76
C GLY A 100 -3.90 -1.02 -7.04
N LEU A 101 -2.61 -0.71 -7.02
CA LEU A 101 -2.11 0.53 -7.60
C LEU A 101 -2.32 0.51 -9.13
N ALA A 102 -2.72 1.65 -9.69
CA ALA A 102 -2.91 1.80 -11.14
C ALA A 102 -1.59 2.05 -11.90
N HIS A 103 -0.47 2.10 -11.19
CA HIS A 103 0.88 2.28 -11.73
C HIS A 103 1.84 1.31 -11.04
N GLU A 104 2.96 1.05 -11.67
CA GLU A 104 4.01 0.23 -11.09
C GLU A 104 4.84 1.01 -10.07
N GLU A 105 5.17 0.37 -8.96
CA GLU A 105 6.15 0.85 -8.00
C GLU A 105 7.16 -0.27 -7.70
N LEU A 106 8.43 0.09 -7.74
CA LEU A 106 9.52 -0.76 -7.27
C LEU A 106 9.97 -0.30 -5.90
N TRP A 107 9.98 -1.21 -4.96
CA TRP A 107 10.45 -0.98 -3.61
C TRP A 107 11.64 -1.87 -3.27
N ALA A 108 12.59 -1.31 -2.53
CA ALA A 108 13.69 -2.04 -1.94
C ALA A 108 13.53 -2.08 -0.41
N LEU A 109 13.48 -3.29 0.14
CA LEU A 109 13.34 -3.55 1.58
C LEU A 109 14.71 -3.86 2.15
N ALA A 110 15.32 -2.92 2.86
CA ALA A 110 16.61 -3.10 3.51
C ALA A 110 16.49 -4.04 4.70
N LEU A 111 17.36 -5.03 4.78
CA LEU A 111 17.40 -6.03 5.84
C LEU A 111 18.62 -5.86 6.74
N ASP A 112 18.48 -6.18 8.02
CA ASP A 112 19.60 -6.31 8.95
C ASP A 112 20.25 -7.69 8.87
N GLY A 113 21.33 -7.93 9.63
CA GLY A 113 22.03 -9.22 9.69
C GLY A 113 21.19 -10.38 10.23
N ARG A 114 19.98 -10.11 10.75
CA ARG A 114 19.00 -11.11 11.18
C ARG A 114 17.84 -11.24 10.19
N GLN A 115 18.02 -10.72 8.99
CA GLN A 115 17.02 -10.73 7.92
C GLN A 115 15.72 -9.98 8.29
N ARG A 116 15.77 -9.02 9.20
CA ARG A 116 14.62 -8.20 9.58
C ARG A 116 14.63 -6.89 8.81
N MET A 117 13.47 -6.43 8.43
CA MET A 117 13.33 -5.17 7.70
C MET A 117 13.72 -3.97 8.58
N ARG A 118 14.73 -3.22 8.15
CA ARG A 118 15.17 -1.95 8.74
C ARG A 118 14.45 -0.76 8.12
N ALA A 119 14.36 -0.77 6.80
CA ALA A 119 13.74 0.30 6.03
C ALA A 119 13.09 -0.23 4.75
N ALA A 120 12.11 0.49 4.26
CA ALA A 120 11.54 0.30 2.95
C ALA A 120 11.70 1.61 2.16
N ARG A 121 12.25 1.54 0.95
CA ARG A 121 12.46 2.69 0.09
C ARG A 121 11.86 2.43 -1.28
N MET A 122 11.06 3.36 -1.75
CA MET A 122 10.60 3.34 -3.13
C MET A 122 11.79 3.69 -4.03
N ALA A 123 12.16 2.74 -4.89
CA ALA A 123 13.27 2.89 -5.82
C ALA A 123 12.84 3.53 -7.13
N ALA A 124 11.63 3.20 -7.59
CA ALA A 124 11.05 3.79 -8.79
C ALA A 124 9.53 3.77 -8.75
N ARG A 125 8.93 4.70 -9.49
CA ARG A 125 7.50 4.73 -9.83
C ARG A 125 7.40 4.86 -11.34
N GLY A 126 6.74 3.90 -11.99
CA GLY A 126 6.53 3.89 -13.43
C GLY A 126 5.22 4.51 -13.84
N GLY A 127 5.19 4.97 -15.11
CA GLY A 127 3.95 5.27 -15.81
C GLY A 127 3.53 4.10 -16.71
N LEU A 128 2.71 4.38 -17.72
CA LEU A 128 2.26 3.38 -18.72
C LEU A 128 3.40 2.74 -19.54
N ALA A 129 4.62 3.28 -19.48
CA ALA A 129 5.79 2.82 -20.22
C ALA A 129 6.79 1.98 -19.37
N GLY A 130 6.41 1.58 -18.15
CA GLY A 130 7.23 0.74 -17.28
C GLY A 130 8.13 1.51 -16.30
N LEU A 131 8.97 0.75 -15.58
CA LEU A 131 9.89 1.27 -14.56
C LEU A 131 11.28 1.50 -15.16
N HIS A 132 11.82 2.72 -14.99
CA HIS A 132 13.20 3.04 -15.35
C HIS A 132 14.01 3.33 -14.08
N VAL A 133 14.84 2.38 -13.66
CA VAL A 133 15.76 2.52 -12.52
C VAL A 133 17.08 1.80 -12.84
N ALA A 134 18.19 2.43 -12.51
CA ALA A 134 19.48 1.77 -12.66
C ALA A 134 19.81 0.94 -11.39
N PRO A 135 20.40 -0.26 -11.52
CA PRO A 135 20.82 -1.09 -10.39
C PRO A 135 21.66 -0.33 -9.36
N ARG A 136 22.59 0.50 -9.82
CA ARG A 136 23.45 1.34 -8.96
C ARG A 136 22.65 2.27 -8.03
N ASP A 137 21.47 2.72 -8.44
CA ASP A 137 20.68 3.66 -7.64
C ASP A 137 19.98 2.93 -6.50
N VAL A 138 19.49 1.72 -6.74
CA VAL A 138 19.00 0.82 -5.69
C VAL A 138 20.09 0.48 -4.71
N LEU A 139 21.25 0.03 -5.19
CA LEU A 139 22.39 -0.36 -4.36
C LEU A 139 22.88 0.82 -3.50
N ARG A 140 22.96 2.03 -4.07
CA ARG A 140 23.35 3.24 -3.34
C ARG A 140 22.39 3.52 -2.18
N VAL A 141 21.08 3.39 -2.39
CA VAL A 141 20.08 3.59 -1.35
C VAL A 141 20.23 2.54 -0.26
N MET A 142 20.39 1.27 -0.63
CA MET A 142 20.54 0.17 0.34
C MET A 142 21.82 0.28 1.17
N LEU A 143 22.93 0.73 0.58
CA LEU A 143 24.16 1.01 1.31
C LEU A 143 23.99 2.15 2.33
N ARG A 144 23.28 3.22 1.98
CA ARG A 144 22.98 4.33 2.91
C ARG A 144 22.10 3.88 4.08
N GLU A 145 21.21 2.92 3.86
CA GLU A 145 20.39 2.32 4.94
C GLU A 145 21.20 1.33 5.81
N GLY A 146 22.46 1.07 5.48
CA GLY A 146 23.29 0.08 6.19
C GLY A 146 22.71 -1.32 6.08
N ALA A 147 22.14 -1.66 4.92
CA ALA A 147 21.53 -2.95 4.68
C ALA A 147 22.59 -4.05 4.59
N HIS A 148 22.35 -5.19 5.27
CA HIS A 148 23.14 -6.41 5.10
C HIS A 148 22.65 -7.25 3.90
N GLY A 149 21.42 -7.03 3.51
CA GLY A 149 20.77 -7.60 2.34
C GLY A 149 19.51 -6.81 2.04
N PHE A 150 18.85 -7.12 0.94
CA PHE A 150 17.58 -6.48 0.62
C PHE A 150 16.70 -7.38 -0.23
N VAL A 151 15.42 -7.05 -0.26
CA VAL A 151 14.42 -7.69 -1.13
C VAL A 151 13.83 -6.62 -2.04
N LEU A 152 13.76 -6.93 -3.33
CA LEU A 152 13.04 -6.11 -4.30
C LEU A 152 11.59 -6.57 -4.39
N VAL A 153 10.69 -5.63 -4.43
CA VAL A 153 9.24 -5.89 -4.54
C VAL A 153 8.64 -4.88 -5.50
N HIS A 154 7.88 -5.35 -6.46
CA HIS A 154 7.09 -4.48 -7.35
C HIS A 154 5.69 -5.06 -7.56
N ASN A 155 4.80 -4.24 -8.07
CA ASN A 155 3.45 -4.64 -8.47
C ASN A 155 3.27 -4.50 -9.96
N HIS A 156 2.42 -5.36 -10.51
CA HIS A 156 1.89 -5.20 -11.86
C HIS A 156 0.47 -4.64 -11.77
N PRO A 157 0.14 -3.51 -12.41
CA PRO A 157 -1.23 -2.97 -12.44
C PRO A 157 -2.26 -3.93 -13.02
N SER A 158 -1.82 -4.85 -13.88
CA SER A 158 -2.66 -5.94 -14.43
C SER A 158 -3.13 -6.93 -13.37
N GLY A 159 -2.43 -7.02 -12.23
CA GLY A 159 -2.65 -8.03 -11.20
C GLY A 159 -2.02 -9.39 -11.51
N ASP A 160 -1.42 -9.59 -12.67
CA ASP A 160 -0.65 -10.79 -13.01
C ASP A 160 0.72 -10.76 -12.33
N PRO A 161 1.05 -11.70 -11.42
CA PRO A 161 2.33 -11.72 -10.73
C PRO A 161 3.48 -12.26 -11.59
N THR A 162 3.25 -12.66 -12.81
CA THR A 162 4.28 -13.23 -13.70
C THR A 162 5.33 -12.16 -14.01
N PRO A 163 6.62 -12.40 -13.68
CA PRO A 163 7.66 -11.41 -13.96
C PRO A 163 7.89 -11.25 -15.46
N SER A 164 8.04 -10.03 -15.92
CA SER A 164 8.44 -9.72 -17.28
C SER A 164 9.91 -10.09 -17.54
N LEU A 165 10.32 -10.14 -18.80
CA LEU A 165 11.72 -10.33 -19.16
C LEU A 165 12.61 -9.20 -18.62
N GLU A 166 12.09 -7.99 -18.51
CA GLU A 166 12.77 -6.83 -17.95
C GLU A 166 12.98 -6.97 -16.44
N ASP A 167 11.99 -7.46 -15.71
CA ASP A 167 12.10 -7.74 -14.28
C ASP A 167 13.20 -8.76 -13.99
N VAL A 168 13.22 -9.85 -14.77
CA VAL A 168 14.25 -10.89 -14.64
C VAL A 168 15.65 -10.33 -14.95
N ARG A 169 15.80 -9.54 -16.01
CA ARG A 169 17.08 -8.91 -16.36
C ARG A 169 17.53 -7.92 -15.29
N PHE A 170 16.62 -7.09 -14.81
CA PHE A 170 16.90 -6.12 -13.76
C PHE A 170 17.35 -6.83 -12.47
N THR A 171 16.60 -7.83 -12.02
CA THR A 171 16.95 -8.61 -10.83
C THR A 171 18.36 -9.20 -10.95
N ARG A 172 18.66 -9.86 -12.04
CA ARG A 172 20.02 -10.39 -12.29
C ARG A 172 21.11 -9.33 -12.28
N SER A 173 20.84 -8.14 -12.81
CA SER A 173 21.81 -7.04 -12.83
C SER A 173 22.07 -6.42 -11.45
N VAL A 174 21.19 -6.67 -10.48
CA VAL A 174 21.33 -6.22 -9.09
C VAL A 174 21.99 -7.29 -8.22
N GLU A 175 21.84 -8.56 -8.57
CA GLU A 175 22.49 -9.70 -7.88
C GLU A 175 24.01 -9.76 -8.14
N GLY A 176 24.49 -9.14 -9.22
CA GLY A 176 25.91 -9.09 -9.62
C GLY A 176 26.29 -10.23 -10.48
#